data_987838874a2e11b36e95d5a99ba31e7c
#
_entry.id   987838874a2e11b36e95d5a99ba31e7c
#
_cell.length_a   1.000
_cell.length_b   1.000
_cell.length_c   1.000
_cell.angle_alpha   90.00
_cell.angle_beta   90.00
_cell.angle_gamma   90.00
#
_symmetry.space_group_name_H-M   'P 1'
#
loop_
_entity.id
_entity.type
_entity.pdbx_description
1 polymer ?
#
loop_
_entity_poly.entity_id
_entity_poly.type
_entity_poly.pdbx_seq_one_letter_code
_entity_poly.pdbx_strand_id
1 'polypeptide(L)'
;RISMKLGVSFPQTEIGTDPLIIKDFIQAAEDLGYDFITFVDHVLGEEAPRGASFAGKYTREYMFHEVMVLMGYAAAVTTKIGLGTAVMILPQRQAVLVAKQAAEVDLLSGGRMRLGVGLGWNKVEYDGLGMSFGNRAKRLSEQIDVMRELWSNRVIEYRGDFHSFDSAGINPEPIQRPIPVWIGAMKEVAVRRAAQIGDGWFMFPRQDPSDEAHEMISIFRQAAAEAGREPDVLGVNATVFANQGSGADEWRSVMDKWENMGANEFTFRTAESDLPDLESHMRAIRKMAEVR
;
A
#
# COMPACT_ATOMS: atom_id res chain seq x y z
N ARG A 1 -16.80 -13.31 -10.74
CA ARG A 1 -15.82 -13.41 -9.63
C ARG A 1 -14.56 -12.70 -10.07
N ILE A 2 -14.07 -11.78 -9.28
CA ILE A 2 -12.73 -11.21 -9.47
C ILE A 2 -11.76 -12.37 -9.26
N SER A 3 -10.83 -12.59 -10.20
CA SER A 3 -9.77 -13.58 -10.03
C SER A 3 -8.95 -13.22 -8.79
N MET A 4 -8.70 -14.19 -7.91
CA MET A 4 -7.81 -14.03 -6.75
C MET A 4 -6.45 -13.53 -7.22
N LYS A 5 -5.94 -12.48 -6.58
CA LYS A 5 -4.60 -11.94 -6.83
C LYS A 5 -3.68 -12.18 -5.66
N LEU A 6 -2.47 -12.61 -5.95
CA LEU A 6 -1.42 -12.82 -4.96
C LEU A 6 -0.24 -11.90 -5.23
N GLY A 7 0.03 -11.03 -4.29
CA GLY A 7 1.20 -10.16 -4.28
C GLY A 7 2.18 -10.48 -3.16
N VAL A 8 3.29 -9.79 -3.17
CA VAL A 8 4.32 -9.91 -2.14
C VAL A 8 4.69 -8.53 -1.60
N SER A 9 4.94 -8.44 -0.29
CA SER A 9 5.50 -7.23 0.33
C SER A 9 7.02 -7.25 0.24
N PHE A 10 7.60 -6.16 -0.28
CA PHE A 10 9.06 -5.97 -0.28
C PHE A 10 9.57 -5.91 1.17
N PRO A 11 10.59 -6.72 1.55
CA PRO A 11 11.07 -6.79 2.93
C PRO A 11 11.97 -5.60 3.28
N GLN A 12 11.38 -4.42 3.33
CA GLN A 12 12.01 -3.10 3.40
C GLN A 12 13.03 -2.97 4.53
N THR A 13 12.70 -3.51 5.71
CA THR A 13 13.51 -3.38 6.92
C THR A 13 14.66 -4.39 7.01
N GLU A 14 14.69 -5.40 6.14
CA GLU A 14 15.60 -6.55 6.22
C GLU A 14 16.42 -6.78 4.96
N ILE A 15 16.05 -6.11 3.84
CA ILE A 15 16.68 -6.31 2.51
C ILE A 15 18.10 -5.73 2.41
N GLY A 16 18.44 -4.75 3.23
CA GLY A 16 19.71 -4.02 3.13
C GLY A 16 19.70 -2.93 2.06
N THR A 17 20.90 -2.44 1.72
CA THR A 17 21.08 -1.29 0.81
C THR A 17 21.79 -1.64 -0.50
N ASP A 18 22.11 -2.91 -0.73
CA ASP A 18 22.74 -3.34 -1.97
C ASP A 18 21.74 -3.31 -3.13
N PRO A 19 21.94 -2.46 -4.16
CA PRO A 19 21.01 -2.32 -5.26
C PRO A 19 20.85 -3.59 -6.09
N LEU A 20 21.83 -4.48 -6.12
CA LEU A 20 21.72 -5.75 -6.82
C LEU A 20 20.78 -6.71 -6.07
N ILE A 21 20.90 -6.76 -4.75
CA ILE A 21 20.02 -7.57 -3.90
C ILE A 21 18.58 -7.07 -4.00
N ILE A 22 18.38 -5.76 -3.96
CA ILE A 22 17.07 -5.13 -4.12
C ILE A 22 16.46 -5.51 -5.47
N LYS A 23 17.24 -5.40 -6.54
CA LYS A 23 16.83 -5.78 -7.89
C LYS A 23 16.46 -7.26 -7.96
N ASP A 24 17.32 -8.13 -7.44
CA ASP A 24 17.13 -9.58 -7.51
C ASP A 24 15.85 -10.03 -6.80
N PHE A 25 15.52 -9.43 -5.64
CA PHE A 25 14.25 -9.71 -4.96
C PHE A 25 13.04 -9.28 -5.81
N ILE A 26 13.07 -8.06 -6.38
CA ILE A 26 11.98 -7.51 -7.19
C ILE A 26 11.77 -8.36 -8.44
N GLN A 27 12.86 -8.73 -9.14
CA GLN A 27 12.79 -9.57 -10.33
C GLN A 27 12.35 -11.01 -9.99
N ALA A 28 12.79 -11.57 -8.88
CA ALA A 28 12.33 -12.88 -8.43
C ALA A 28 10.82 -12.89 -8.16
N ALA A 29 10.26 -11.83 -7.58
CA ALA A 29 8.82 -11.71 -7.41
C ALA A 29 8.07 -11.71 -8.75
N GLU A 30 8.59 -11.03 -9.76
CA GLU A 30 8.03 -11.07 -11.13
C GLU A 30 8.15 -12.45 -11.77
N ASP A 31 9.33 -13.06 -11.71
CA ASP A 31 9.61 -14.36 -12.33
C ASP A 31 8.79 -15.49 -11.70
N LEU A 32 8.52 -15.42 -10.40
CA LEU A 32 7.64 -16.32 -9.68
C LEU A 32 6.15 -16.12 -10.00
N GLY A 33 5.82 -15.08 -10.77
CA GLY A 33 4.47 -14.81 -11.25
C GLY A 33 3.58 -14.09 -10.24
N TYR A 34 4.10 -13.45 -9.20
CA TYR A 34 3.28 -12.60 -8.34
C TYR A 34 2.57 -11.52 -9.16
N ASP A 35 1.30 -11.23 -8.82
CA ASP A 35 0.51 -10.24 -9.55
C ASP A 35 0.96 -8.81 -9.26
N PHE A 36 1.47 -8.57 -8.05
CA PHE A 36 1.99 -7.26 -7.64
C PHE A 36 3.03 -7.38 -6.52
N ILE A 37 3.86 -6.35 -6.40
CA ILE A 37 4.75 -6.13 -5.26
C ILE A 37 4.39 -4.80 -4.59
N THR A 38 4.42 -4.78 -3.25
CA THR A 38 4.09 -3.58 -2.47
C THR A 38 5.26 -3.10 -1.63
N PHE A 39 5.36 -1.79 -1.48
CA PHE A 39 6.40 -1.09 -0.73
C PHE A 39 5.78 -0.27 0.40
N VAL A 40 6.41 -0.32 1.58
CA VAL A 40 5.98 0.42 2.78
C VAL A 40 6.69 1.78 2.83
N ASP A 41 6.04 2.80 3.37
CA ASP A 41 6.55 4.16 3.44
C ASP A 41 6.80 4.61 4.89
N HIS A 42 8.04 5.00 5.15
CA HIS A 42 8.43 5.84 6.29
C HIS A 42 9.57 6.77 5.86
N VAL A 43 9.54 8.02 6.31
CA VAL A 43 10.53 9.06 5.96
C VAL A 43 11.51 9.31 7.10
N LEU A 44 11.01 9.37 8.34
CA LEU A 44 11.80 9.60 9.54
C LEU A 44 11.46 8.55 10.59
N GLY A 45 12.47 7.97 11.20
CA GLY A 45 12.35 7.17 12.42
C GLY A 45 12.69 8.01 13.64
N GLU A 46 11.85 7.95 14.66
CA GLU A 46 12.14 8.54 15.96
C GLU A 46 13.23 7.75 16.68
N GLU A 47 14.16 8.43 17.36
CA GLU A 47 15.06 7.74 18.28
C GLU A 47 14.28 7.32 19.53
N ALA A 48 14.34 6.03 19.88
CA ALA A 48 13.62 5.53 21.06
C ALA A 48 14.11 6.24 22.33
N PRO A 49 13.22 6.88 23.11
CA PRO A 49 13.62 7.57 24.33
C PRO A 49 14.24 6.59 25.31
N ARG A 50 15.38 6.93 25.91
CA ARG A 50 16.01 6.11 26.92
C ARG A 50 15.08 5.97 28.12
N GLY A 51 14.62 4.74 28.42
CA GLY A 51 13.82 4.43 29.60
C GLY A 51 12.32 4.75 29.48
N ALA A 52 11.81 5.16 28.33
CA ALA A 52 10.38 5.35 28.09
C ALA A 52 9.78 4.16 27.34
N SER A 53 8.49 3.89 27.59
CA SER A 53 7.70 3.00 26.75
C SER A 53 7.49 3.69 25.40
N PHE A 54 8.21 3.24 24.36
CA PHE A 54 8.04 3.74 23.00
C PHE A 54 6.77 3.16 22.40
N ALA A 55 5.82 4.01 22.09
CA ALA A 55 4.54 3.60 21.51
C ALA A 55 4.60 3.36 20.00
N GLY A 56 5.71 3.75 19.36
CA GLY A 56 5.93 3.59 17.92
C GLY A 56 6.51 2.23 17.57
N LYS A 57 6.12 1.71 16.40
CA LYS A 57 6.59 0.42 15.92
C LYS A 57 8.00 0.48 15.31
N TYR A 58 8.32 1.58 14.64
CA TYR A 58 9.58 1.75 13.90
C TYR A 58 10.35 2.96 14.41
N THR A 59 11.59 2.71 14.86
CA THR A 59 12.57 3.73 15.21
C THR A 59 13.49 4.01 14.02
N ARG A 60 14.43 4.97 14.16
CA ARG A 60 15.46 5.22 13.13
C ARG A 60 16.36 4.02 12.86
N GLU A 61 16.36 3.02 13.71
CA GLU A 61 17.14 1.78 13.50
C GLU A 61 16.51 0.87 12.42
N TYR A 62 15.23 1.08 12.11
CA TYR A 62 14.57 0.37 11.02
C TYR A 62 14.85 1.06 9.69
N MET A 63 15.29 0.28 8.72
CA MET A 63 15.58 0.77 7.37
C MET A 63 14.30 0.94 6.57
N PHE A 64 14.13 2.10 5.96
CA PHE A 64 13.10 2.34 4.95
C PHE A 64 13.73 3.07 3.77
N HIS A 65 13.60 2.49 2.58
CA HIS A 65 13.92 3.19 1.35
C HIS A 65 12.82 4.21 1.03
N GLU A 66 13.19 5.33 0.41
CA GLU A 66 12.17 6.29 -0.03
C GLU A 66 11.28 5.64 -1.10
N VAL A 67 9.97 5.60 -0.85
CA VAL A 67 9.04 4.71 -1.54
C VAL A 67 8.89 5.03 -3.03
N MET A 68 8.84 6.33 -3.42
CA MET A 68 8.66 6.69 -4.83
C MET A 68 9.94 6.52 -5.65
N VAL A 69 11.10 6.77 -5.03
CA VAL A 69 12.40 6.50 -5.65
C VAL A 69 12.58 5.00 -5.88
N LEU A 70 12.24 4.18 -4.87
CA LEU A 70 12.30 2.72 -4.99
C LEU A 70 11.32 2.18 -6.04
N MET A 71 10.13 2.74 -6.14
CA MET A 71 9.15 2.36 -7.17
C MET A 71 9.60 2.72 -8.58
N GLY A 72 10.27 3.86 -8.76
CA GLY A 72 10.91 4.19 -10.03
C GLY A 72 11.99 3.18 -10.43
N TYR A 73 12.82 2.75 -9.46
CA TYR A 73 13.79 1.69 -9.67
C TYR A 73 13.12 0.34 -10.01
N ALA A 74 12.07 -0.04 -9.28
CA ALA A 74 11.30 -1.25 -9.54
C ALA A 74 10.65 -1.24 -10.93
N ALA A 75 10.14 -0.09 -11.37
CA ALA A 75 9.58 0.06 -12.71
C ALA A 75 10.63 -0.21 -13.81
N ALA A 76 11.88 0.22 -13.60
CA ALA A 76 12.96 0.05 -14.57
C ALA A 76 13.48 -1.40 -14.68
N VAL A 77 13.34 -2.20 -13.61
CA VAL A 77 13.88 -3.57 -13.55
C VAL A 77 12.84 -4.68 -13.74
N THR A 78 11.57 -4.30 -13.98
CA THR A 78 10.44 -5.22 -14.18
C THR A 78 9.62 -4.86 -15.42
N THR A 79 8.81 -5.79 -15.92
CA THR A 79 8.02 -5.61 -17.13
C THR A 79 6.53 -5.93 -16.98
N LYS A 80 6.15 -6.75 -15.98
CA LYS A 80 4.79 -7.30 -15.84
C LYS A 80 4.16 -7.10 -14.48
N ILE A 81 4.95 -7.27 -13.41
CA ILE A 81 4.43 -7.22 -12.02
C ILE A 81 3.86 -5.84 -11.71
N GLY A 82 2.68 -5.80 -11.09
CA GLY A 82 2.08 -4.57 -10.60
C GLY A 82 2.93 -3.96 -9.47
N LEU A 83 3.02 -2.63 -9.43
CA LEU A 83 3.81 -1.89 -8.45
C LEU A 83 2.89 -1.07 -7.56
N GLY A 84 2.97 -1.22 -6.25
CA GLY A 84 2.09 -0.50 -5.34
C GLY A 84 2.76 -0.05 -4.05
N THR A 85 2.22 1.01 -3.46
CA THR A 85 2.54 1.33 -2.06
C THR A 85 1.53 0.67 -1.12
N ALA A 86 1.99 0.16 0.02
CA ALA A 86 1.09 -0.42 1.02
C ALA A 86 1.61 -0.15 2.45
N VAL A 87 1.42 1.07 2.91
CA VAL A 87 0.78 2.23 2.28
C VAL A 87 1.71 3.43 2.33
N MET A 88 1.61 4.35 1.35
CA MET A 88 2.21 5.67 1.47
C MET A 88 1.44 6.50 2.50
N ILE A 89 2.14 7.21 3.36
CA ILE A 89 1.53 8.14 4.31
C ILE A 89 1.24 9.45 3.59
N LEU A 90 0.13 9.49 2.84
CA LEU A 90 -0.18 10.59 1.95
C LEU A 90 -0.35 11.94 2.66
N PRO A 91 -1.01 12.03 3.84
CA PRO A 91 -1.24 13.35 4.45
C PRO A 91 0.02 14.05 4.98
N GLN A 92 1.16 13.39 5.04
CA GLN A 92 2.43 14.06 5.36
C GLN A 92 3.16 14.57 4.12
N ARG A 93 2.62 14.34 2.90
CA ARG A 93 3.22 14.70 1.62
C ARG A 93 2.41 15.78 0.90
N GLN A 94 3.03 16.44 -0.05
CA GLN A 94 2.37 17.41 -0.94
C GLN A 94 1.62 16.64 -2.04
N ALA A 95 0.29 16.74 -2.07
CA ALA A 95 -0.55 15.96 -2.98
C ALA A 95 -0.22 16.15 -4.46
N VAL A 96 0.02 17.39 -4.89
CA VAL A 96 0.37 17.71 -6.29
C VAL A 96 1.71 17.08 -6.69
N LEU A 97 2.70 17.06 -5.77
CA LEU A 97 3.97 16.39 -6.02
C LEU A 97 3.79 14.87 -6.11
N VAL A 98 3.00 14.28 -5.20
CA VAL A 98 2.67 12.84 -5.25
C VAL A 98 1.91 12.49 -6.53
N ALA A 99 0.97 13.33 -6.97
CA ALA A 99 0.27 13.13 -8.25
C ALA A 99 1.25 13.06 -9.43
N LYS A 100 2.25 13.95 -9.44
CA LYS A 100 3.30 13.98 -10.47
C LYS A 100 4.20 12.76 -10.40
N GLN A 101 4.66 12.38 -9.20
CA GLN A 101 5.51 11.21 -8.98
C GLN A 101 4.80 9.91 -9.37
N ALA A 102 3.52 9.76 -8.97
CA ALA A 102 2.72 8.60 -9.32
C ALA A 102 2.49 8.49 -10.84
N ALA A 103 2.22 9.61 -11.52
CA ALA A 103 2.11 9.65 -12.97
C ALA A 103 3.41 9.23 -13.65
N GLU A 104 4.57 9.63 -13.13
CA GLU A 104 5.86 9.23 -13.66
C GLU A 104 6.13 7.73 -13.46
N VAL A 105 5.86 7.19 -12.28
CA VAL A 105 5.99 5.73 -12.04
C VAL A 105 5.03 4.95 -12.93
N ASP A 106 3.82 5.46 -13.14
CA ASP A 106 2.84 4.83 -14.02
C ASP A 106 3.33 4.77 -15.47
N LEU A 107 3.87 5.85 -15.98
CA LEU A 107 4.48 5.91 -17.32
C LEU A 107 5.69 4.98 -17.44
N LEU A 108 6.65 5.07 -16.52
CA LEU A 108 7.86 4.26 -16.54
C LEU A 108 7.59 2.77 -16.39
N SER A 109 6.51 2.41 -15.70
CA SER A 109 6.08 1.02 -15.55
C SER A 109 5.16 0.52 -16.66
N GLY A 110 4.71 1.39 -17.58
CA GLY A 110 3.75 1.00 -18.61
C GLY A 110 2.32 0.77 -18.08
N GLY A 111 1.89 1.58 -17.11
CA GLY A 111 0.53 1.52 -16.55
C GLY A 111 0.34 0.47 -15.44
N ARG A 112 1.39 0.13 -14.69
CA ARG A 112 1.37 -0.89 -13.63
C ARG A 112 1.32 -0.31 -12.21
N MET A 113 1.20 1.02 -12.08
CA MET A 113 1.16 1.71 -10.79
C MET A 113 -0.18 1.53 -10.09
N ARG A 114 -0.14 1.31 -8.77
CA ARG A 114 -1.26 1.40 -7.84
C ARG A 114 -0.82 2.18 -6.60
N LEU A 115 -1.57 3.21 -6.25
CA LEU A 115 -1.25 4.04 -5.08
C LEU A 115 -2.05 3.56 -3.86
N GLY A 116 -1.41 2.87 -2.95
CA GLY A 116 -1.96 2.56 -1.63
C GLY A 116 -1.61 3.66 -0.64
N VAL A 117 -2.60 4.22 0.04
CA VAL A 117 -2.43 5.37 0.93
C VAL A 117 -3.00 5.12 2.33
N GLY A 118 -2.42 5.78 3.32
CA GLY A 118 -2.87 5.68 4.71
C GLY A 118 -2.62 6.96 5.50
N LEU A 119 -3.12 6.98 6.74
CA LEU A 119 -3.01 8.15 7.63
C LEU A 119 -1.68 8.24 8.38
N GLY A 120 -1.01 7.12 8.57
CA GLY A 120 0.16 7.05 9.43
C GLY A 120 -0.12 7.31 10.91
N TRP A 121 0.85 6.97 11.72
CA TRP A 121 0.79 7.07 13.19
C TRP A 121 1.95 7.92 13.76
N ASN A 122 3.05 8.07 13.02
CA ASN A 122 4.27 8.70 13.52
C ASN A 122 4.19 10.23 13.37
N LYS A 123 3.91 10.92 14.49
CA LYS A 123 3.82 12.38 14.51
C LYS A 123 5.13 13.07 14.14
N VAL A 124 6.28 12.46 14.45
CA VAL A 124 7.61 13.05 14.17
C VAL A 124 7.83 13.21 12.66
N GLU A 125 7.34 12.28 11.84
CA GLU A 125 7.41 12.42 10.38
C GLU A 125 6.60 13.63 9.89
N TYR A 126 5.38 13.80 10.43
CA TYR A 126 4.54 14.96 10.12
C TYR A 126 5.22 16.28 10.48
N ASP A 127 5.78 16.36 11.68
CA ASP A 127 6.50 17.55 12.16
C ASP A 127 7.72 17.84 11.27
N GLY A 128 8.52 16.81 10.96
CA GLY A 128 9.69 16.94 10.09
C GLY A 128 9.37 17.33 8.65
N LEU A 129 8.19 16.96 8.15
CA LEU A 129 7.70 17.33 6.82
C LEU A 129 6.85 18.62 6.83
N GLY A 130 6.72 19.29 7.99
CA GLY A 130 5.97 20.53 8.11
C GLY A 130 4.45 20.38 7.94
N MET A 131 3.90 19.20 8.21
CA MET A 131 2.49 18.90 7.99
C MET A 131 1.72 18.68 9.29
N SER A 132 0.49 19.20 9.36
CA SER A 132 -0.37 19.03 10.53
C SER A 132 -0.83 17.58 10.69
N PHE A 133 -0.60 17.01 11.87
CA PHE A 133 -1.07 15.68 12.22
C PHE A 133 -2.58 15.63 12.52
N GLY A 134 -3.14 16.68 13.10
CA GLY A 134 -4.51 16.71 13.60
C GLY A 134 -5.59 16.61 12.52
N ASN A 135 -5.36 17.18 11.36
CA ASN A 135 -6.33 17.23 10.26
C ASN A 135 -6.10 16.16 9.17
N ARG A 136 -5.16 15.20 9.39
CA ARG A 136 -4.71 14.23 8.37
C ARG A 136 -5.83 13.43 7.72
N ALA A 137 -6.91 13.13 8.45
CA ALA A 137 -8.02 12.35 7.92
C ALA A 137 -8.86 13.13 6.89
N LYS A 138 -9.12 14.43 7.16
CA LYS A 138 -9.81 15.30 6.20
C LYS A 138 -8.92 15.58 4.99
N ARG A 139 -7.64 15.88 5.25
CA ARG A 139 -6.67 16.16 4.20
C ARG A 139 -6.49 14.98 3.25
N LEU A 140 -6.46 13.73 3.75
CA LEU A 140 -6.36 12.53 2.91
C LEU A 140 -7.45 12.49 1.84
N SER A 141 -8.71 12.74 2.22
CA SER A 141 -9.83 12.68 1.27
C SER A 141 -9.70 13.72 0.18
N GLU A 142 -9.35 14.97 0.54
CA GLU A 142 -9.13 16.04 -0.42
C GLU A 142 -7.90 15.78 -1.30
N GLN A 143 -6.83 15.22 -0.74
CA GLN A 143 -5.64 14.86 -1.51
C GLN A 143 -5.93 13.81 -2.57
N ILE A 144 -6.74 12.80 -2.26
CA ILE A 144 -7.16 11.78 -3.24
C ILE A 144 -7.98 12.43 -4.36
N ASP A 145 -8.88 13.33 -4.00
CA ASP A 145 -9.72 14.04 -4.97
C ASP A 145 -8.88 14.90 -5.92
N VAL A 146 -8.02 15.78 -5.38
CA VAL A 146 -7.16 16.63 -6.22
C VAL A 146 -6.20 15.83 -7.11
N MET A 147 -5.69 14.70 -6.62
CA MET A 147 -4.82 13.84 -7.44
C MET A 147 -5.62 13.19 -8.60
N ARG A 148 -6.82 12.70 -8.34
CA ARG A 148 -7.68 12.14 -9.38
C ARG A 148 -8.06 13.16 -10.44
N GLU A 149 -8.40 14.39 -10.03
CA GLU A 149 -8.64 15.49 -10.96
C GLU A 149 -7.42 15.78 -11.84
N LEU A 150 -6.21 15.83 -11.25
CA LEU A 150 -4.96 16.04 -11.99
C LEU A 150 -4.62 14.91 -12.95
N TRP A 151 -4.96 13.66 -12.62
CA TRP A 151 -4.71 12.51 -13.51
C TRP A 151 -5.73 12.38 -14.64
N SER A 152 -6.95 12.85 -14.42
CA SER A 152 -8.04 12.68 -15.36
C SER A 152 -8.20 13.84 -16.34
N ASN A 153 -7.75 15.03 -15.96
CA ASN A 153 -7.93 16.26 -16.72
C ASN A 153 -6.62 16.94 -17.06
N ARG A 154 -6.53 17.49 -18.26
CA ARG A 154 -5.35 18.22 -18.72
C ARG A 154 -5.05 19.48 -17.90
N VAL A 155 -6.10 20.19 -17.54
CA VAL A 155 -6.03 21.43 -16.74
C VAL A 155 -7.22 21.44 -15.80
N ILE A 156 -6.98 21.77 -14.55
CA ILE A 156 -8.01 21.92 -13.51
C ILE A 156 -7.90 23.28 -12.81
N GLU A 157 -9.00 23.74 -12.27
CA GLU A 157 -9.07 24.73 -11.20
C GLU A 157 -9.54 23.98 -9.95
N TYR A 158 -8.87 24.15 -8.82
CA TYR A 158 -9.21 23.45 -7.60
C TYR A 158 -9.43 24.43 -6.44
N ARG A 159 -10.48 24.22 -5.66
CA ARG A 159 -10.85 24.98 -4.46
C ARG A 159 -11.29 24.02 -3.37
N GLY A 160 -10.39 23.71 -2.45
CA GLY A 160 -10.64 22.89 -1.27
C GLY A 160 -10.20 23.58 0.01
N ASP A 161 -10.30 22.85 1.11
CA ASP A 161 -9.89 23.34 2.42
C ASP A 161 -8.35 23.38 2.58
N PHE A 162 -7.64 22.52 1.86
CA PHE A 162 -6.18 22.33 1.96
C PHE A 162 -5.44 22.65 0.66
N HIS A 163 -6.13 22.64 -0.46
CA HIS A 163 -5.55 22.89 -1.78
C HIS A 163 -6.39 23.92 -2.53
N SER A 164 -5.71 24.94 -3.06
CA SER A 164 -6.37 25.95 -3.88
C SER A 164 -5.37 26.47 -4.92
N PHE A 165 -5.70 26.31 -6.20
CA PHE A 165 -4.89 26.82 -7.31
C PHE A 165 -5.74 27.01 -8.57
N ASP A 166 -5.28 27.94 -9.40
CA ASP A 166 -5.93 28.25 -10.67
C ASP A 166 -5.34 27.39 -11.79
N SER A 167 -6.11 27.22 -12.83
CA SER A 167 -5.79 26.70 -14.18
C SER A 167 -4.40 26.08 -14.34
N ALA A 168 -4.22 24.87 -13.81
CA ALA A 168 -2.95 24.13 -13.85
C ALA A 168 -3.18 22.62 -14.08
N GLY A 169 -2.16 21.93 -14.51
CA GLY A 169 -2.18 20.48 -14.73
C GLY A 169 -0.79 19.88 -14.65
N ILE A 170 -0.71 18.55 -14.64
CA ILE A 170 0.55 17.82 -14.70
C ILE A 170 0.86 17.41 -16.13
N ASN A 171 2.14 17.39 -16.49
CA ASN A 171 2.64 16.89 -17.77
C ASN A 171 4.05 16.29 -17.56
N PRO A 172 4.31 15.01 -17.93
CA PRO A 172 3.39 14.11 -18.63
C PRO A 172 2.20 13.66 -17.77
N GLU A 173 1.13 13.26 -18.46
CA GLU A 173 -0.05 12.64 -17.84
C GLU A 173 0.18 11.13 -17.65
N PRO A 174 -0.45 10.46 -16.67
CA PRO A 174 -0.32 9.02 -16.49
C PRO A 174 -1.00 8.24 -17.62
N ILE A 175 -0.65 6.96 -17.77
CA ILE A 175 -1.35 6.02 -18.66
C ILE A 175 -2.73 5.70 -18.08
N GLN A 176 -2.80 5.40 -16.78
CA GLN A 176 -4.05 5.14 -16.06
C GLN A 176 -4.70 6.46 -15.64
N ARG A 177 -5.95 6.69 -16.03
CA ARG A 177 -6.63 7.97 -15.81
C ARG A 177 -8.02 7.78 -15.18
N PRO A 178 -8.12 7.73 -13.86
CA PRO A 178 -7.07 7.94 -12.85
C PRO A 178 -6.28 6.67 -12.51
N ILE A 179 -5.12 6.85 -11.87
CA ILE A 179 -4.37 5.76 -11.21
C ILE A 179 -5.22 5.20 -10.07
N PRO A 180 -5.31 3.85 -9.92
CA PRO A 180 -6.07 3.25 -8.83
C PRO A 180 -5.51 3.64 -7.45
N VAL A 181 -6.40 4.05 -6.54
CA VAL A 181 -6.06 4.45 -5.17
C VAL A 181 -6.68 3.47 -4.18
N TRP A 182 -5.84 2.77 -3.44
CA TRP A 182 -6.25 1.88 -2.35
C TRP A 182 -5.99 2.52 -1.00
N ILE A 183 -6.82 2.22 0.00
CA ILE A 183 -6.73 2.87 1.31
C ILE A 183 -6.46 1.83 2.40
N GLY A 184 -5.41 2.05 3.20
CA GLY A 184 -5.15 1.30 4.42
C GLY A 184 -6.03 1.83 5.55
N ALA A 185 -6.81 0.95 6.16
CA ALA A 185 -7.74 1.31 7.23
C ALA A 185 -7.91 0.18 8.24
N MET A 186 -8.09 0.57 9.53
CA MET A 186 -8.28 -0.35 10.65
C MET A 186 -9.55 -0.07 11.45
N LYS A 187 -9.91 1.19 11.58
CA LYS A 187 -11.09 1.62 12.33
C LYS A 187 -12.28 1.76 11.39
N GLU A 188 -13.47 1.43 11.87
CA GLU A 188 -14.71 1.48 11.10
C GLU A 188 -14.86 2.77 10.28
N VAL A 189 -14.66 3.94 10.89
CA VAL A 189 -14.74 5.24 10.19
C VAL A 189 -13.78 5.36 9.01
N ALA A 190 -12.60 4.74 9.11
CA ALA A 190 -11.61 4.73 8.03
C ALA A 190 -11.93 3.67 6.97
N VAL A 191 -12.47 2.51 7.39
CA VAL A 191 -12.96 1.45 6.49
C VAL A 191 -14.14 1.95 5.66
N ARG A 192 -15.10 2.65 6.27
CA ARG A 192 -16.21 3.30 5.55
C ARG A 192 -15.69 4.32 4.53
N ARG A 193 -14.70 5.14 4.88
CA ARG A 193 -14.04 6.05 3.94
C ARG A 193 -13.39 5.30 2.79
N ALA A 194 -12.65 4.22 3.08
CA ALA A 194 -12.02 3.41 2.03
C ALA A 194 -13.06 2.87 1.05
N ALA A 195 -14.21 2.42 1.53
CA ALA A 195 -15.33 1.97 0.70
C ALA A 195 -15.94 3.09 -0.17
N GLN A 196 -16.02 4.31 0.37
CA GLN A 196 -16.64 5.45 -0.31
C GLN A 196 -15.75 6.03 -1.42
N ILE A 197 -14.44 6.14 -1.19
CA ILE A 197 -13.54 6.85 -2.09
C ILE A 197 -12.34 6.04 -2.59
N GLY A 198 -12.06 4.85 -2.06
CA GLY A 198 -10.97 3.98 -2.51
C GLY A 198 -11.38 3.04 -3.65
N ASP A 199 -10.41 2.52 -4.41
CA ASP A 199 -10.62 1.45 -5.38
C ASP A 199 -10.42 0.07 -4.74
N GLY A 200 -9.93 0.06 -3.50
CA GLY A 200 -9.78 -1.10 -2.65
C GLY A 200 -9.31 -0.73 -1.25
N TRP A 201 -9.27 -1.72 -0.41
CA TRP A 201 -8.93 -1.60 0.99
C TRP A 201 -7.81 -2.57 1.38
N PHE A 202 -6.75 -2.04 2.00
CA PHE A 202 -5.73 -2.81 2.70
C PHE A 202 -6.15 -2.98 4.16
N MET A 203 -6.40 -4.22 4.56
CA MET A 203 -6.67 -4.58 5.95
C MET A 203 -5.37 -4.56 6.75
N PHE A 204 -5.23 -3.64 7.69
CA PHE A 204 -4.08 -3.54 8.59
C PHE A 204 -4.55 -3.49 10.05
N PRO A 205 -3.70 -3.90 10.98
CA PRO A 205 -2.48 -4.70 10.93
C PRO A 205 -2.77 -6.19 11.06
N ARG A 206 -1.73 -7.00 11.34
CA ARG A 206 -1.81 -8.42 11.67
C ARG A 206 -3.17 -8.83 12.21
N GLN A 207 -4.07 -9.21 11.34
CA GLN A 207 -5.33 -9.80 11.72
C GLN A 207 -5.31 -11.25 11.25
N ASP A 208 -5.63 -12.14 12.17
CA ASP A 208 -6.01 -13.48 11.77
C ASP A 208 -7.47 -13.43 11.27
N PRO A 209 -7.87 -14.34 10.38
CA PRO A 209 -9.26 -14.50 10.00
C PRO A 209 -10.14 -14.71 11.25
N SER A 210 -10.98 -13.74 11.55
CA SER A 210 -11.81 -13.70 12.77
C SER A 210 -13.19 -13.13 12.48
N ASP A 211 -14.12 -13.28 13.40
CA ASP A 211 -15.46 -12.71 13.28
C ASP A 211 -15.42 -11.18 13.20
N GLU A 212 -14.50 -10.53 13.94
CA GLU A 212 -14.29 -9.08 13.86
C GLU A 212 -13.83 -8.64 12.47
N ALA A 213 -12.89 -9.38 11.88
CA ALA A 213 -12.42 -9.11 10.52
C ALA A 213 -13.53 -9.31 9.49
N HIS A 214 -14.37 -10.34 9.64
CA HIS A 214 -15.53 -10.58 8.80
C HIS A 214 -16.58 -9.46 8.93
N GLU A 215 -16.83 -8.98 10.15
CA GLU A 215 -17.70 -7.82 10.37
C GLU A 215 -17.19 -6.58 9.66
N MET A 216 -15.87 -6.29 9.74
CA MET A 216 -15.26 -5.17 9.04
C MET A 216 -15.37 -5.28 7.52
N ILE A 217 -15.23 -6.46 6.94
CA ILE A 217 -15.47 -6.67 5.50
C ILE A 217 -16.95 -6.39 5.16
N SER A 218 -17.87 -6.83 6.00
CA SER A 218 -19.31 -6.56 5.82
C SER A 218 -19.60 -5.05 5.87
N ILE A 219 -19.01 -4.33 6.82
CA ILE A 219 -19.11 -2.86 6.92
C ILE A 219 -18.55 -2.18 5.65
N PHE A 220 -17.41 -2.65 5.15
CA PHE A 220 -16.82 -2.14 3.92
C PHE A 220 -17.77 -2.28 2.72
N ARG A 221 -18.33 -3.49 2.53
CA ARG A 221 -19.27 -3.79 1.44
C ARG A 221 -20.55 -2.97 1.56
N GLN A 222 -21.12 -2.86 2.78
CA GLN A 222 -22.29 -2.04 3.03
C GLN A 222 -22.03 -0.57 2.73
N ALA A 223 -20.93 0.01 3.22
CA ALA A 223 -20.59 1.40 2.99
C ALA A 223 -20.36 1.72 1.50
N ALA A 224 -19.82 0.78 0.73
CA ALA A 224 -19.71 0.90 -0.72
C ALA A 224 -21.09 0.99 -1.38
N ALA A 225 -22.01 0.09 -1.02
CA ALA A 225 -23.38 0.09 -1.54
C ALA A 225 -24.14 1.37 -1.16
N GLU A 226 -24.01 1.84 0.08
CA GLU A 226 -24.60 3.10 0.56
C GLU A 226 -24.07 4.31 -0.23
N ALA A 227 -22.83 4.26 -0.73
CA ALA A 227 -22.23 5.27 -1.59
C ALA A 227 -22.58 5.11 -3.08
N GLY A 228 -23.47 4.18 -3.43
CA GLY A 228 -23.88 3.90 -4.81
C GLY A 228 -22.81 3.21 -5.66
N ARG A 229 -21.85 2.54 -5.02
CA ARG A 229 -20.77 1.81 -5.70
C ARG A 229 -21.08 0.31 -5.71
N GLU A 230 -20.56 -0.37 -6.72
CA GLU A 230 -20.65 -1.84 -6.81
C GLU A 230 -19.68 -2.47 -5.79
N PRO A 231 -20.18 -3.09 -4.68
CA PRO A 231 -19.30 -3.58 -3.63
C PRO A 231 -18.31 -4.66 -4.11
N ASP A 232 -18.73 -5.52 -5.02
CA ASP A 232 -17.97 -6.70 -5.45
C ASP A 232 -16.81 -6.35 -6.40
N VAL A 233 -16.78 -5.14 -6.99
CA VAL A 233 -15.65 -4.71 -7.81
C VAL A 233 -14.53 -4.09 -6.97
N LEU A 234 -14.79 -3.75 -5.70
CA LEU A 234 -13.79 -3.19 -4.82
C LEU A 234 -12.90 -4.29 -4.25
N GLY A 235 -11.59 -4.05 -4.29
CA GLY A 235 -10.61 -4.98 -3.74
C GLY A 235 -10.62 -4.97 -2.20
N VAL A 236 -10.46 -6.15 -1.61
CA VAL A 236 -10.17 -6.34 -0.18
C VAL A 236 -8.90 -7.15 -0.07
N ASN A 237 -7.82 -6.52 0.37
CA ASN A 237 -6.52 -7.17 0.52
C ASN A 237 -6.32 -7.63 1.96
N ALA A 238 -6.06 -8.93 2.13
CA ALA A 238 -5.61 -9.50 3.39
C ALA A 238 -4.12 -9.85 3.32
N THR A 239 -3.42 -9.68 4.44
CA THR A 239 -2.00 -10.02 4.55
C THR A 239 -1.83 -11.42 5.13
N VAL A 240 -1.04 -12.25 4.47
CA VAL A 240 -0.58 -13.55 4.96
C VAL A 240 0.89 -13.42 5.36
N PHE A 241 1.21 -13.63 6.62
CA PHE A 241 2.59 -13.57 7.11
C PHE A 241 3.27 -14.93 7.00
N ALA A 242 4.55 -14.94 6.67
CA ALA A 242 5.31 -16.17 6.55
C ALA A 242 5.34 -17.00 7.84
N ASN A 243 5.24 -16.36 9.02
CA ASN A 243 5.16 -17.04 10.32
C ASN A 243 3.75 -17.46 10.75
N GLN A 244 2.72 -17.28 9.92
CA GLN A 244 1.38 -17.85 10.12
C GLN A 244 1.27 -19.30 9.64
N GLY A 245 2.37 -19.95 9.36
CA GLY A 245 2.46 -21.33 8.92
C GLY A 245 3.91 -21.72 8.64
N SER A 246 4.15 -22.99 8.47
CA SER A 246 5.48 -23.54 8.16
C SER A 246 5.66 -23.82 6.67
N GLY A 247 4.64 -23.58 5.85
CA GLY A 247 4.69 -23.86 4.42
C GLY A 247 3.43 -23.57 3.63
N ALA A 248 3.48 -23.92 2.37
CA ALA A 248 2.48 -23.61 1.36
C ALA A 248 1.04 -24.01 1.76
N ASP A 249 0.85 -25.21 2.27
CA ASP A 249 -0.49 -25.74 2.64
C ASP A 249 -1.12 -24.93 3.79
N GLU A 250 -0.32 -24.55 4.79
CA GLU A 250 -0.81 -23.76 5.92
C GLU A 250 -1.14 -22.33 5.48
N TRP A 251 -0.29 -21.72 4.67
CA TRP A 251 -0.56 -20.40 4.09
C TRP A 251 -1.80 -20.41 3.18
N ARG A 252 -1.98 -21.47 2.39
CA ARG A 252 -3.20 -21.67 1.59
C ARG A 252 -4.43 -21.75 2.48
N SER A 253 -4.35 -22.49 3.58
CA SER A 253 -5.45 -22.58 4.55
C SER A 253 -5.82 -21.21 5.15
N VAL A 254 -4.83 -20.34 5.41
CA VAL A 254 -5.09 -18.96 5.87
C VAL A 254 -5.78 -18.15 4.77
N MET A 255 -5.31 -18.25 3.53
CA MET A 255 -5.93 -17.57 2.39
C MET A 255 -7.38 -18.01 2.18
N ASP A 256 -7.66 -19.33 2.25
CA ASP A 256 -9.02 -19.87 2.09
C ASP A 256 -9.99 -19.32 3.13
N LYS A 257 -9.54 -19.16 4.37
CA LYS A 257 -10.36 -18.54 5.43
C LYS A 257 -10.69 -17.08 5.09
N TRP A 258 -9.71 -16.30 4.63
CA TRP A 258 -9.90 -14.92 4.22
C TRP A 258 -10.81 -14.82 2.97
N GLU A 259 -10.62 -15.69 1.99
CA GLU A 259 -11.45 -15.74 0.79
C GLU A 259 -12.92 -16.02 1.13
N ASN A 260 -13.16 -16.96 2.05
CA ASN A 260 -14.51 -17.25 2.56
C ASN A 260 -15.17 -16.07 3.29
N MET A 261 -14.38 -15.15 3.83
CA MET A 261 -14.85 -13.90 4.43
C MET A 261 -15.06 -12.76 3.42
N GLY A 262 -14.62 -12.93 2.18
CA GLY A 262 -14.79 -11.95 1.11
C GLY A 262 -13.54 -11.15 0.74
N ALA A 263 -12.34 -11.52 1.24
CA ALA A 263 -11.08 -11.02 0.69
C ALA A 263 -10.86 -11.61 -0.72
N ASN A 264 -10.35 -10.81 -1.63
CA ASN A 264 -10.12 -11.21 -3.02
C ASN A 264 -8.72 -10.89 -3.52
N GLU A 265 -7.89 -10.33 -2.67
CA GLU A 265 -6.49 -10.06 -2.93
C GLU A 265 -5.64 -10.35 -1.69
N PHE A 266 -4.45 -10.90 -1.90
CA PHE A 266 -3.57 -11.32 -0.81
C PHE A 266 -2.17 -10.73 -1.00
N THR A 267 -1.60 -10.24 0.09
CA THR A 267 -0.19 -9.85 0.14
C THR A 267 0.57 -10.81 1.04
N PHE A 268 1.51 -11.57 0.49
CA PHE A 268 2.41 -12.39 1.29
C PHE A 268 3.53 -11.51 1.85
N ARG A 269 3.70 -11.55 3.18
CA ARG A 269 4.67 -10.73 3.90
C ARG A 269 5.69 -11.61 4.60
N THR A 270 6.94 -11.48 4.19
CA THR A 270 8.08 -12.15 4.82
C THR A 270 8.76 -11.29 5.87
N ALA A 271 8.67 -9.98 5.73
CA ALA A 271 9.16 -9.04 6.74
C ALA A 271 8.45 -9.23 8.09
N GLU A 272 9.17 -9.07 9.18
CA GLU A 272 8.67 -9.25 10.55
C GLU A 272 8.11 -10.67 10.82
N SER A 273 8.66 -11.65 10.15
CA SER A 273 8.26 -13.06 10.26
C SER A 273 9.35 -13.94 10.86
N ASP A 274 10.29 -13.33 11.58
CA ASP A 274 11.40 -14.01 12.26
C ASP A 274 12.29 -14.84 11.32
N LEU A 275 12.40 -14.41 10.06
CA LEU A 275 13.28 -15.03 9.08
C LEU A 275 14.72 -14.54 9.28
N PRO A 276 15.71 -15.45 9.38
CA PRO A 276 17.05 -15.09 9.85
C PRO A 276 17.89 -14.34 8.83
N ASP A 277 17.57 -14.46 7.54
CA ASP A 277 18.38 -13.90 6.46
C ASP A 277 17.58 -13.75 5.15
N LEU A 278 18.17 -13.03 4.21
CA LEU A 278 17.57 -12.79 2.89
C LEU A 278 17.25 -14.09 2.12
N GLU A 279 18.10 -15.10 2.24
CA GLU A 279 17.86 -16.39 1.57
C GLU A 279 16.58 -17.05 2.09
N SER A 280 16.27 -16.90 3.38
CA SER A 280 15.03 -17.38 3.99
C SER A 280 13.81 -16.62 3.44
N HIS A 281 13.90 -15.30 3.25
CA HIS A 281 12.87 -14.51 2.56
C HIS A 281 12.66 -15.03 1.13
N MET A 282 13.74 -15.25 0.39
CA MET A 282 13.68 -15.76 -0.98
C MET A 282 13.10 -17.20 -1.06
N ARG A 283 13.42 -18.07 -0.12
CA ARG A 283 12.80 -19.42 -0.02
C ARG A 283 11.32 -19.33 0.27
N ALA A 284 10.92 -18.45 1.19
CA ALA A 284 9.51 -18.26 1.55
C ALA A 284 8.67 -17.80 0.35
N ILE A 285 9.13 -16.78 -0.41
CA ILE A 285 8.36 -16.32 -1.58
C ILE A 285 8.32 -17.37 -2.70
N ARG A 286 9.38 -18.17 -2.90
CA ARG A 286 9.34 -19.29 -3.85
C ARG A 286 8.30 -20.32 -3.45
N LYS A 287 8.29 -20.70 -2.18
CA LYS A 287 7.34 -21.68 -1.65
C LYS A 287 5.90 -21.18 -1.68
N MET A 288 5.68 -19.88 -1.39
CA MET A 288 4.34 -19.29 -1.48
C MET A 288 3.82 -19.22 -2.92
N ALA A 289 4.69 -19.04 -3.90
CA ALA A 289 4.29 -19.04 -5.31
C ALA A 289 3.71 -20.39 -5.79
N GLU A 290 3.99 -21.48 -5.08
CA GLU A 290 3.44 -22.83 -5.36
C GLU A 290 1.98 -23.00 -4.89
N VAL A 291 1.47 -22.02 -4.11
CA VAL A 291 0.11 -22.05 -3.53
C VAL A 291 -1.00 -21.74 -4.55
N ARG A 292 -0.66 -21.26 -5.73
CA ARG A 292 -1.58 -20.90 -6.83
C ARG A 292 -2.32 -22.07 -7.44
#